data_f8aff8e7790eeae3b05a9e65129413bc
#
_entry.id   f8aff8e7790eeae3b05a9e65129413bc
#
_cell.length_a   1.000
_cell.length_b   1.000
_cell.length_c   1.000
_cell.angle_alpha   90.00
_cell.angle_beta   90.00
_cell.angle_gamma   90.00
#
_symmetry.space_group_name_H-M   'P 1'
#
loop_
_entity.id
_entity.type
_entity.pdbx_description
1 polymer ?
#
loop_
_entity_poly.entity_id
_entity_poly.type
_entity_poly.pdbx_seq_one_letter_code
_entity_poly.pdbx_strand_id
1 'polypeptide(L)'
;MSDARRWFDLSSPFRMKRGGELVGARLAYETWGTLGAARDNAILILTGLSPSAHAASNAEDPSPGWWEEMIGPGKPIDTDRWFVICANTLGSCKGSTGPAEVNPATGEVYRLDFPELTLEDVANSSHELVRGLGIERLACLVGNSMGGMSALAYLVQHPGSARDHISISTAPQAQPFAIAIRSLQREAIRLDPNWKQGHYDDEHYPEAGMSIARKLGVITYRSAMEWVGRFARIRLDSEQREEDPFAVEFQVESYLAGHARRFVRSFDPNCYLYLSRASDWFDIAEHGGGKVDAALKRIDVERALVIGVETDILFPLTQQEQIADGLRAAGAEVEFVALDSPQGHDAFLVDIARFGAAIARFLGSR
;
A
#
# COMPACT_ATOMS: atom_id res chain seq x y z
N MET A 1 -10.58 22.84 4.77
CA MET A 1 -10.97 21.48 4.41
C MET A 1 -11.12 20.74 5.72
N SER A 2 -12.26 20.13 6.00
CA SER A 2 -12.43 19.24 7.14
C SER A 2 -11.50 18.05 6.93
N ASP A 3 -10.89 17.57 8.01
CA ASP A 3 -9.96 16.43 7.97
C ASP A 3 -10.56 15.35 8.87
N ALA A 4 -11.13 14.30 8.25
CA ALA A 4 -11.72 13.16 8.96
C ALA A 4 -10.69 12.27 9.64
N ARG A 5 -9.42 12.59 9.45
CA ARG A 5 -8.29 11.84 9.95
C ARG A 5 -8.23 11.88 11.47
N ARG A 6 -8.01 10.71 12.05
CA ARG A 6 -7.80 10.51 13.49
C ARG A 6 -6.38 9.99 13.71
N TRP A 7 -5.89 10.14 14.94
CA TRP A 7 -4.58 9.62 15.32
C TRP A 7 -4.72 8.65 16.49
N PHE A 8 -3.92 7.60 16.43
CA PHE A 8 -3.73 6.65 17.51
C PHE A 8 -2.27 6.69 17.95
N ASP A 9 -2.04 6.97 19.23
CA ASP A 9 -0.70 6.95 19.81
C ASP A 9 -0.26 5.51 20.04
N LEU A 10 0.90 5.14 19.45
CA LEU A 10 1.50 3.83 19.64
C LEU A 10 2.12 3.69 21.02
N SER A 11 2.41 2.46 21.44
CA SER A 11 3.22 2.21 22.63
C SER A 11 4.52 3.02 22.58
N SER A 12 4.94 3.55 23.72
CA SER A 12 6.13 4.40 23.80
C SER A 12 7.11 3.85 24.84
N PRO A 13 8.31 3.39 24.42
CA PRO A 13 8.82 3.37 23.04
C PRO A 13 8.19 2.25 22.18
N PHE A 14 7.93 2.54 20.90
CA PHE A 14 7.58 1.52 19.90
C PHE A 14 8.88 0.93 19.34
N ARG A 15 9.11 -0.36 19.58
CA ARG A 15 10.35 -1.03 19.19
C ARG A 15 10.27 -1.52 17.74
N MET A 16 11.30 -1.21 16.95
CA MET A 16 11.40 -1.61 15.55
C MET A 16 12.09 -2.98 15.41
N LYS A 17 11.63 -3.79 14.46
CA LYS A 17 12.15 -5.16 14.22
C LYS A 17 13.66 -5.21 13.98
N ARG A 18 14.19 -4.25 13.22
CA ARG A 18 15.61 -4.18 12.86
C ARG A 18 16.47 -3.37 13.84
N GLY A 19 15.89 -3.04 14.97
CA GLY A 19 16.54 -2.22 16.00
C GLY A 19 16.16 -0.75 15.93
N GLY A 20 16.42 -0.05 17.03
CA GLY A 20 15.92 1.30 17.25
C GLY A 20 14.50 1.31 17.80
N GLU A 21 14.04 2.49 18.15
CA GLU A 21 12.71 2.70 18.73
C GLU A 21 12.16 4.09 18.36
N LEU A 22 10.85 4.21 18.36
CA LEU A 22 10.13 5.46 18.17
C LEU A 22 9.48 5.88 19.49
N VAL A 23 9.70 7.09 19.91
CA VAL A 23 9.08 7.69 21.10
C VAL A 23 7.94 8.59 20.63
N GLY A 24 6.75 8.45 21.20
CA GLY A 24 5.59 9.28 20.85
C GLY A 24 5.12 9.10 19.40
N ALA A 25 5.33 7.93 18.82
CA ALA A 25 4.87 7.62 17.48
C ALA A 25 3.35 7.48 17.42
N ARG A 26 2.76 7.84 16.28
CA ARG A 26 1.32 7.76 16.06
C ARG A 26 0.98 7.25 14.67
N LEU A 27 -0.18 6.63 14.54
CA LEU A 27 -0.79 6.28 13.25
C LEU A 27 -1.96 7.20 12.96
N ALA A 28 -2.01 7.70 11.73
CA ALA A 28 -3.20 8.31 11.18
C ALA A 28 -4.14 7.21 10.64
N TYR A 29 -5.44 7.36 10.89
CA TYR A 29 -6.45 6.43 10.38
C TYR A 29 -7.78 7.14 10.17
N GLU A 30 -8.63 6.56 9.35
CA GLU A 30 -10.01 6.95 9.17
C GLU A 30 -10.95 5.76 9.33
N THR A 31 -12.24 6.03 9.59
CA THR A 31 -13.23 4.98 9.80
C THR A 31 -14.55 5.30 9.11
N TRP A 32 -15.26 4.25 8.67
CA TRP A 32 -16.59 4.31 8.09
C TRP A 32 -17.49 3.25 8.73
N GLY A 33 -18.79 3.51 8.77
CA GLY A 33 -19.76 2.62 9.41
C GLY A 33 -19.74 2.69 10.93
N THR A 34 -20.39 1.71 11.59
CA THR A 34 -20.55 1.67 13.04
C THR A 34 -19.99 0.37 13.61
N LEU A 35 -19.12 0.47 14.60
CA LEU A 35 -18.61 -0.70 15.33
C LEU A 35 -19.73 -1.28 16.20
N GLY A 36 -20.09 -2.53 15.92
CA GLY A 36 -21.12 -3.25 16.68
C GLY A 36 -20.74 -3.45 18.16
N ALA A 37 -21.72 -3.68 19.00
CA ALA A 37 -21.49 -3.91 20.45
C ALA A 37 -20.59 -5.13 20.72
N ALA A 38 -20.68 -6.18 19.88
CA ALA A 38 -19.82 -7.36 19.94
C ALA A 38 -18.40 -7.12 19.39
N ARG A 39 -18.17 -5.99 18.69
CA ARG A 39 -16.90 -5.60 18.05
C ARG A 39 -16.34 -6.65 17.11
N ASP A 40 -17.20 -7.42 16.44
CA ASP A 40 -16.86 -8.53 15.55
C ASP A 40 -17.10 -8.22 14.06
N ASN A 41 -17.49 -6.97 13.74
CA ASN A 41 -17.79 -6.48 12.40
C ASN A 41 -16.70 -5.53 11.84
N ALA A 42 -15.50 -5.54 12.39
CA ALA A 42 -14.44 -4.62 11.97
C ALA A 42 -13.63 -5.17 10.79
N ILE A 43 -13.43 -4.34 9.78
CA ILE A 43 -12.51 -4.59 8.63
C ILE A 43 -11.37 -3.60 8.72
N LEU A 44 -10.12 -4.10 8.70
CA LEU A 44 -8.93 -3.28 8.57
C LEU A 44 -8.42 -3.32 7.13
N ILE A 45 -8.14 -2.15 6.55
CA ILE A 45 -7.51 -1.99 5.24
C ILE A 45 -6.08 -1.48 5.44
N LEU A 46 -5.10 -2.24 4.94
CA LEU A 46 -3.70 -1.85 4.86
C LEU A 46 -3.39 -1.39 3.44
N THR A 47 -2.87 -0.17 3.31
CA THR A 47 -2.70 0.52 2.04
C THR A 47 -1.39 0.14 1.33
N GLY A 48 -1.34 0.37 0.02
CA GLY A 48 -0.10 0.39 -0.75
C GLY A 48 0.86 1.50 -0.27
N LEU A 49 1.92 1.75 -1.05
CA LEU A 49 3.01 2.65 -0.65
C LEU A 49 2.57 4.11 -0.43
N SER A 50 1.73 4.65 -1.30
CA SER A 50 1.49 6.10 -1.35
C SER A 50 0.09 6.59 -0.91
N PRO A 51 -0.96 5.77 -0.75
CA PRO A 51 -2.26 6.24 -0.30
C PRO A 51 -2.23 6.77 1.14
N SER A 52 -3.15 7.71 1.44
CA SER A 52 -3.45 8.15 2.80
C SER A 52 -4.49 7.21 3.45
N ALA A 53 -4.88 7.51 4.69
CA ALA A 53 -5.99 6.84 5.35
C ALA A 53 -7.35 7.13 4.69
N HIS A 54 -7.47 8.19 3.90
CA HIS A 54 -8.71 8.62 3.25
C HIS A 54 -9.06 7.70 2.06
N ALA A 55 -9.68 6.56 2.35
CA ALA A 55 -10.02 5.56 1.34
C ALA A 55 -11.34 5.86 0.61
N ALA A 56 -12.28 6.51 1.26
CA ALA A 56 -13.55 6.96 0.68
C ALA A 56 -14.00 8.26 1.34
N SER A 57 -14.93 8.97 0.71
CA SER A 57 -15.60 10.13 1.28
C SER A 57 -16.39 9.74 2.54
N ASN A 58 -16.57 10.68 3.46
CA ASN A 58 -17.41 10.55 4.64
C ASN A 58 -18.05 11.90 5.01
N ALA A 59 -18.81 11.94 6.08
CA ALA A 59 -19.52 13.16 6.51
C ALA A 59 -18.57 14.30 6.96
N GLU A 60 -17.38 13.96 7.45
CA GLU A 60 -16.38 14.91 7.94
C GLU A 60 -15.49 15.41 6.78
N ASP A 61 -15.17 14.54 5.80
CA ASP A 61 -14.45 14.88 4.57
C ASP A 61 -15.18 14.31 3.34
N PRO A 62 -15.94 15.15 2.59
CA PRO A 62 -16.68 14.72 1.41
C PRO A 62 -15.83 14.59 0.14
N SER A 63 -14.52 14.84 0.18
CA SER A 63 -13.64 14.63 -0.97
C SER A 63 -13.56 13.15 -1.33
N PRO A 64 -13.41 12.80 -2.62
CA PRO A 64 -13.29 11.39 -3.02
C PRO A 64 -12.01 10.76 -2.46
N GLY A 65 -12.14 9.58 -1.85
CA GLY A 65 -11.00 8.78 -1.42
C GLY A 65 -10.36 7.98 -2.56
N TRP A 66 -9.21 7.36 -2.28
CA TRP A 66 -8.46 6.59 -3.28
C TRP A 66 -9.15 5.27 -3.69
N TRP A 67 -10.13 4.81 -2.91
CA TRP A 67 -10.94 3.59 -3.18
C TRP A 67 -12.44 3.88 -3.06
N GLU A 68 -12.84 5.07 -3.48
CA GLU A 68 -14.18 5.64 -3.33
C GLU A 68 -15.32 4.67 -3.68
N GLU A 69 -15.18 3.95 -4.79
CA GLU A 69 -16.23 3.05 -5.28
C GLU A 69 -16.32 1.71 -4.50
N MET A 70 -15.34 1.42 -3.65
CA MET A 70 -15.30 0.16 -2.88
C MET A 70 -15.97 0.26 -1.52
N ILE A 71 -15.96 1.43 -0.87
CA ILE A 71 -16.33 1.60 0.53
C ILE A 71 -17.51 2.57 0.64
N GLY A 72 -18.57 2.14 1.30
CA GLY A 72 -19.75 2.97 1.53
C GLY A 72 -21.01 2.14 1.67
N PRO A 73 -22.17 2.79 1.98
CA PRO A 73 -23.46 2.11 2.03
C PRO A 73 -23.80 1.42 0.70
N GLY A 74 -24.06 0.11 0.74
CA GLY A 74 -24.39 -0.71 -0.42
C GLY A 74 -23.23 -0.95 -1.40
N LYS A 75 -22.01 -0.44 -1.13
CA LYS A 75 -20.80 -0.71 -1.94
C LYS A 75 -20.18 -2.09 -1.59
N PRO A 76 -19.17 -2.57 -2.36
CA PRO A 76 -18.55 -3.88 -2.11
C PRO A 76 -18.12 -4.14 -0.67
N ILE A 77 -17.58 -3.14 0.01
CA ILE A 77 -17.34 -3.12 1.46
C ILE A 77 -18.42 -2.22 2.07
N ASP A 78 -19.56 -2.85 2.38
CA ASP A 78 -20.78 -2.17 2.78
C ASP A 78 -20.69 -1.64 4.22
N THR A 79 -20.69 -0.33 4.38
CA THR A 79 -20.57 0.34 5.68
C THR A 79 -21.85 0.35 6.49
N ASP A 80 -22.99 -0.08 5.95
CA ASP A 80 -24.20 -0.36 6.73
C ASP A 80 -24.03 -1.65 7.56
N ARG A 81 -23.11 -2.52 7.16
CA ARG A 81 -22.80 -3.78 7.82
C ARG A 81 -21.46 -3.79 8.54
N TRP A 82 -20.44 -3.20 7.93
CA TRP A 82 -19.06 -3.29 8.40
C TRP A 82 -18.56 -1.97 8.97
N PHE A 83 -17.82 -2.07 10.07
CA PHE A 83 -16.99 -0.98 10.56
C PHE A 83 -15.63 -1.06 9.88
N VAL A 84 -15.37 -0.15 8.97
CA VAL A 84 -14.14 -0.14 8.16
C VAL A 84 -13.12 0.80 8.78
N ILE A 85 -11.89 0.34 8.90
CA ILE A 85 -10.73 1.10 9.35
C ILE A 85 -9.73 1.11 8.22
N CYS A 86 -9.26 2.27 7.78
CA CYS A 86 -8.12 2.40 6.90
C CYS A 86 -6.99 3.10 7.66
N ALA A 87 -5.86 2.39 7.84
CA ALA A 87 -4.68 2.93 8.51
C ALA A 87 -3.68 3.47 7.48
N ASN A 88 -3.16 4.67 7.71
CA ASN A 88 -2.01 5.16 6.96
C ASN A 88 -0.74 4.49 7.49
N THR A 89 0.09 4.03 6.57
CA THR A 89 1.29 3.24 6.85
C THR A 89 2.29 3.98 7.74
N LEU A 90 2.80 3.35 8.80
CA LEU A 90 3.97 3.83 9.54
C LEU A 90 5.14 4.05 8.57
N GLY A 91 5.85 5.16 8.69
CA GLY A 91 6.89 5.54 7.73
C GLY A 91 6.41 6.39 6.55
N SER A 92 5.08 6.62 6.43
CA SER A 92 4.49 7.49 5.40
C SER A 92 4.53 8.97 5.81
N CYS A 93 4.34 9.87 4.83
CA CYS A 93 4.17 11.32 5.03
C CYS A 93 2.70 11.77 5.01
N LYS A 94 1.75 10.86 5.23
CA LYS A 94 0.31 11.16 5.14
C LYS A 94 -0.39 11.18 6.50
N GLY A 95 0.38 11.51 7.56
CA GLY A 95 -0.13 11.73 8.91
C GLY A 95 0.34 10.74 9.96
N SER A 96 0.79 9.55 9.57
CA SER A 96 1.51 8.63 10.47
C SER A 96 2.96 9.07 10.67
N THR A 97 3.54 8.70 11.81
CA THR A 97 4.96 8.98 12.08
C THR A 97 5.84 8.35 11.02
N GLY A 98 6.74 9.15 10.46
CA GLY A 98 7.66 8.75 9.40
C GLY A 98 8.87 9.68 9.31
N PRO A 99 9.79 9.45 8.35
CA PRO A 99 11.00 10.25 8.15
C PRO A 99 10.79 11.77 8.00
N ALA A 100 9.60 12.19 7.55
CA ALA A 100 9.24 13.59 7.37
C ALA A 100 8.68 14.26 8.64
N GLU A 101 8.41 13.51 9.70
CA GLU A 101 7.87 14.02 10.96
C GLU A 101 8.98 14.49 11.90
N VAL A 102 8.61 15.35 12.86
CA VAL A 102 9.52 15.81 13.90
C VAL A 102 9.74 14.70 14.93
N ASN A 103 10.99 14.40 15.23
CA ASN A 103 11.38 13.52 16.33
C ASN A 103 11.15 14.25 17.66
N PRO A 104 10.20 13.80 18.51
CA PRO A 104 9.91 14.49 19.77
C PRO A 104 11.08 14.45 20.78
N ALA A 105 12.05 13.55 20.61
CA ALA A 105 13.21 13.48 21.49
C ALA A 105 14.25 14.57 21.16
N THR A 106 14.35 15.04 19.92
CA THR A 106 15.34 16.01 19.46
C THR A 106 14.75 17.36 19.08
N GLY A 107 13.47 17.40 18.71
CA GLY A 107 12.81 18.56 18.11
C GLY A 107 13.13 18.80 16.63
N GLU A 108 13.94 17.93 16.01
CA GLU A 108 14.33 17.98 14.61
C GLU A 108 13.56 16.96 13.79
N VAL A 109 13.44 17.17 12.47
CA VAL A 109 12.84 16.19 11.55
C VAL A 109 13.70 14.93 11.51
N TYR A 110 13.08 13.76 11.60
CA TYR A 110 13.79 12.47 11.61
C TYR A 110 14.72 12.28 10.41
N ARG A 111 14.26 12.55 9.22
CA ARG A 111 15.03 12.32 7.98
C ARG A 111 15.63 10.90 7.95
N LEU A 112 16.98 10.79 7.80
CA LEU A 112 17.68 9.51 7.79
C LEU A 112 18.01 8.96 9.19
N ASP A 113 17.70 9.72 10.25
CA ASP A 113 17.77 9.24 11.65
C ASP A 113 16.52 8.44 12.02
N PHE A 114 15.52 8.36 11.14
CA PHE A 114 14.38 7.46 11.31
C PHE A 114 14.88 6.02 11.34
N PRO A 115 14.45 5.16 12.30
CA PRO A 115 14.91 3.78 12.38
C PRO A 115 14.62 2.97 11.11
N GLU A 116 15.39 1.93 10.84
CA GLU A 116 15.12 1.00 9.73
C GLU A 116 13.70 0.43 9.86
N LEU A 117 12.88 0.70 8.84
CA LEU A 117 11.48 0.30 8.79
C LEU A 117 11.33 -1.03 8.07
N THR A 118 10.49 -1.92 8.62
CA THR A 118 10.04 -3.15 7.97
C THR A 118 8.51 -3.18 7.83
N LEU A 119 8.00 -4.07 6.99
CA LEU A 119 6.54 -4.25 6.89
C LEU A 119 5.96 -4.97 8.13
N GLU A 120 6.79 -5.65 8.88
CA GLU A 120 6.42 -6.18 10.20
C GLU A 120 6.19 -5.07 11.23
N ASP A 121 6.95 -3.97 11.16
CA ASP A 121 6.70 -2.79 12.01
C ASP A 121 5.38 -2.10 11.63
N VAL A 122 5.09 -2.03 10.33
CA VAL A 122 3.78 -1.55 9.82
C VAL A 122 2.65 -2.46 10.32
N ALA A 123 2.84 -3.77 10.30
CA ALA A 123 1.87 -4.74 10.80
C ALA A 123 1.64 -4.58 12.31
N ASN A 124 2.73 -4.49 13.09
CA ASN A 124 2.66 -4.35 14.55
C ASN A 124 1.98 -3.03 14.96
N SER A 125 2.33 -1.91 14.31
CA SER A 125 1.68 -0.62 14.57
C SER A 125 0.18 -0.65 14.27
N SER A 126 -0.22 -1.31 13.19
CA SER A 126 -1.62 -1.48 12.82
C SER A 126 -2.35 -2.44 13.78
N HIS A 127 -1.66 -3.46 14.31
CA HIS A 127 -2.22 -4.32 15.36
C HIS A 127 -2.47 -3.55 16.66
N GLU A 128 -1.55 -2.69 17.08
CA GLU A 128 -1.76 -1.82 18.26
C GLU A 128 -2.97 -0.90 18.07
N LEU A 129 -3.14 -0.31 16.88
CA LEU A 129 -4.33 0.48 16.55
C LEU A 129 -5.62 -0.32 16.74
N VAL A 130 -5.69 -1.52 16.16
CA VAL A 130 -6.87 -2.40 16.26
C VAL A 130 -7.17 -2.75 17.71
N ARG A 131 -6.13 -3.13 18.48
CA ARG A 131 -6.27 -3.43 19.92
C ARG A 131 -6.69 -2.21 20.72
N GLY A 132 -6.13 -1.04 20.39
CA GLY A 132 -6.48 0.24 21.03
C GLY A 132 -7.92 0.68 20.79
N LEU A 133 -8.51 0.32 19.65
CA LEU A 133 -9.93 0.50 19.36
C LEU A 133 -10.82 -0.54 20.09
N GLY A 134 -10.24 -1.44 20.89
CA GLY A 134 -10.92 -2.48 21.65
C GLY A 134 -11.42 -3.64 20.79
N ILE A 135 -10.83 -3.86 19.62
CA ILE A 135 -11.16 -4.96 18.73
C ILE A 135 -10.15 -6.09 19.00
N GLU A 136 -10.66 -7.26 19.39
CA GLU A 136 -9.82 -8.42 19.67
C GLU A 136 -9.49 -9.22 18.43
N ARG A 137 -10.49 -9.38 17.55
CA ARG A 137 -10.35 -10.13 16.29
C ARG A 137 -11.08 -9.36 15.18
N LEU A 138 -10.39 -9.08 14.10
CA LEU A 138 -11.00 -8.48 12.92
C LEU A 138 -11.98 -9.45 12.24
N ALA A 139 -13.09 -8.94 11.71
CA ALA A 139 -13.93 -9.69 10.81
C ALA A 139 -13.16 -10.02 9.52
N CYS A 140 -12.43 -9.03 8.98
CA CYS A 140 -11.61 -9.23 7.80
C CYS A 140 -10.39 -8.29 7.81
N LEU A 141 -9.25 -8.81 7.38
CA LEU A 141 -8.05 -8.01 7.07
C LEU A 141 -7.90 -7.93 5.54
N VAL A 142 -7.90 -6.71 5.02
CA VAL A 142 -7.76 -6.43 3.57
C VAL A 142 -6.40 -5.81 3.31
N GLY A 143 -5.65 -6.34 2.37
CA GLY A 143 -4.38 -5.77 1.95
C GLY A 143 -4.19 -5.80 0.44
N ASN A 144 -3.79 -4.67 -0.13
CA ASN A 144 -3.48 -4.54 -1.54
C ASN A 144 -2.01 -4.15 -1.75
N SER A 145 -1.34 -4.76 -2.73
CA SER A 145 0.06 -4.44 -3.06
C SER A 145 0.98 -4.54 -1.82
N MET A 146 1.75 -3.51 -1.48
CA MET A 146 2.56 -3.42 -0.25
C MET A 146 1.71 -3.65 1.01
N GLY A 147 0.46 -3.15 1.04
CA GLY A 147 -0.46 -3.39 2.14
C GLY A 147 -0.84 -4.86 2.31
N GLY A 148 -0.85 -5.63 1.22
CA GLY A 148 -1.03 -7.08 1.27
C GLY A 148 0.19 -7.80 1.87
N MET A 149 1.41 -7.34 1.56
CA MET A 149 2.63 -7.82 2.22
C MET A 149 2.58 -7.52 3.73
N SER A 150 2.15 -6.31 4.11
CA SER A 150 1.95 -5.94 5.52
C SER A 150 0.84 -6.77 6.19
N ALA A 151 -0.21 -7.13 5.43
CA ALA A 151 -1.28 -8.00 5.94
C ALA A 151 -0.79 -9.43 6.20
N LEU A 152 0.04 -9.97 5.32
CA LEU A 152 0.70 -11.27 5.56
C LEU A 152 1.63 -11.21 6.78
N ALA A 153 2.40 -10.11 6.93
CA ALA A 153 3.22 -9.86 8.12
C ALA A 153 2.36 -9.80 9.40
N TYR A 154 1.20 -9.12 9.32
CA TYR A 154 0.26 -9.01 10.42
C TYR A 154 -0.27 -10.39 10.85
N LEU A 155 -0.75 -11.18 9.90
CA LEU A 155 -1.35 -12.49 10.18
C LEU A 155 -0.34 -13.50 10.72
N VAL A 156 0.89 -13.50 10.24
CA VAL A 156 1.92 -14.46 10.70
C VAL A 156 2.47 -14.08 12.08
N GLN A 157 2.50 -12.79 12.43
CA GLN A 157 2.94 -12.30 13.74
C GLN A 157 1.83 -12.39 14.80
N HIS A 158 0.56 -12.24 14.39
CA HIS A 158 -0.60 -12.23 15.26
C HIS A 158 -1.64 -13.28 14.84
N PRO A 159 -1.34 -14.58 14.97
CA PRO A 159 -2.27 -15.65 14.59
C PRO A 159 -3.63 -15.51 15.28
N GLY A 160 -4.72 -15.77 14.56
CA GLY A 160 -6.08 -15.67 15.07
C GLY A 160 -6.62 -14.24 15.22
N SER A 161 -5.85 -13.20 14.88
CA SER A 161 -6.25 -11.79 15.00
C SER A 161 -7.24 -11.32 13.93
N ALA A 162 -7.43 -12.09 12.86
CA ALA A 162 -8.46 -11.87 11.85
C ALA A 162 -9.20 -13.18 11.56
N ARG A 163 -10.48 -13.08 11.28
CA ARG A 163 -11.30 -14.23 10.86
C ARG A 163 -11.11 -14.53 9.39
N ASP A 164 -11.25 -13.50 8.56
CA ASP A 164 -11.12 -13.60 7.12
C ASP A 164 -9.98 -12.73 6.61
N HIS A 165 -9.44 -13.07 5.44
CA HIS A 165 -8.39 -12.28 4.77
C HIS A 165 -8.73 -12.04 3.29
N ILE A 166 -8.56 -10.80 2.82
CA ILE A 166 -8.61 -10.45 1.40
C ILE A 166 -7.23 -9.96 0.97
N SER A 167 -6.59 -10.74 0.10
CA SER A 167 -5.26 -10.51 -0.46
C SER A 167 -5.38 -10.08 -1.91
N ILE A 168 -4.88 -8.89 -2.26
CA ILE A 168 -5.06 -8.31 -3.58
C ILE A 168 -3.71 -7.92 -4.19
N SER A 169 -3.34 -8.52 -5.33
CA SER A 169 -2.15 -8.15 -6.13
C SER A 169 -0.92 -7.89 -5.26
N THR A 170 -0.55 -8.88 -4.43
CA THR A 170 0.53 -8.79 -3.45
C THR A 170 1.51 -9.96 -3.56
N ALA A 171 2.42 -10.10 -2.59
CA ALA A 171 3.47 -11.11 -2.65
C ALA A 171 3.86 -11.60 -1.25
N PRO A 172 4.23 -12.88 -1.10
CA PRO A 172 4.78 -13.40 0.15
C PRO A 172 6.23 -12.95 0.38
N GLN A 173 6.92 -12.51 -0.67
CA GLN A 173 8.28 -11.98 -0.64
C GLN A 173 8.55 -11.10 -1.84
N ALA A 174 9.50 -10.16 -1.73
CA ALA A 174 9.92 -9.34 -2.85
C ALA A 174 10.68 -10.17 -3.90
N GLN A 175 10.28 -10.06 -5.17
CA GLN A 175 10.93 -10.75 -6.29
C GLN A 175 12.01 -9.88 -6.95
N PRO A 176 13.04 -10.47 -7.58
CA PRO A 176 14.17 -9.74 -8.17
C PRO A 176 13.75 -8.62 -9.13
N PHE A 177 12.72 -8.80 -9.96
CA PHE A 177 12.24 -7.76 -10.87
C PHE A 177 11.73 -6.54 -10.11
N ALA A 178 10.88 -6.74 -9.10
CA ALA A 178 10.35 -5.65 -8.28
C ALA A 178 11.47 -4.94 -7.50
N ILE A 179 12.43 -5.70 -6.94
CA ILE A 179 13.61 -5.16 -6.25
C ILE A 179 14.45 -4.31 -7.21
N ALA A 180 14.71 -4.81 -8.43
CA ALA A 180 15.50 -4.08 -9.44
C ALA A 180 14.85 -2.74 -9.79
N ILE A 181 13.55 -2.71 -10.09
CA ILE A 181 12.82 -1.47 -10.40
C ILE A 181 12.85 -0.51 -9.20
N ARG A 182 12.55 -0.99 -7.99
CA ARG A 182 12.58 -0.14 -6.79
C ARG A 182 13.99 0.35 -6.47
N SER A 183 15.03 -0.42 -6.79
CA SER A 183 16.42 0.03 -6.62
C SER A 183 16.74 1.23 -7.51
N LEU A 184 16.31 1.20 -8.80
CA LEU A 184 16.47 2.33 -9.72
C LEU A 184 15.68 3.56 -9.29
N GLN A 185 14.47 3.37 -8.75
CA GLN A 185 13.67 4.47 -8.20
C GLN A 185 14.39 5.16 -7.04
N ARG A 186 14.93 4.38 -6.10
CA ARG A 186 15.72 4.93 -4.98
C ARG A 186 17.02 5.58 -5.45
N GLU A 187 17.69 5.00 -6.44
CA GLU A 187 18.89 5.56 -7.05
C GLU A 187 18.61 6.91 -7.68
N ALA A 188 17.53 7.03 -8.46
CA ALA A 188 17.13 8.28 -9.10
C ALA A 188 16.91 9.41 -8.08
N ILE A 189 16.26 9.11 -6.95
CA ILE A 189 16.06 10.10 -5.88
C ILE A 189 17.39 10.49 -5.22
N ARG A 190 18.24 9.51 -4.91
CA ARG A 190 19.49 9.73 -4.19
C ARG A 190 20.58 10.40 -5.02
N LEU A 191 20.54 10.25 -6.34
CA LEU A 191 21.45 10.92 -7.29
C LEU A 191 21.01 12.36 -7.61
N ASP A 192 19.77 12.74 -7.30
CA ASP A 192 19.32 14.12 -7.45
C ASP A 192 20.14 15.04 -6.50
N PRO A 193 20.86 16.07 -7.03
CA PRO A 193 21.67 16.96 -6.21
C PRO A 193 20.89 17.63 -5.08
N ASN A 194 19.59 17.88 -5.28
CA ASN A 194 18.72 18.51 -4.31
C ASN A 194 18.30 17.57 -3.17
N TRP A 195 18.53 16.26 -3.27
CA TRP A 195 18.26 15.35 -2.16
C TRP A 195 19.19 15.59 -0.96
N LYS A 196 20.40 16.11 -1.20
CA LYS A 196 21.35 16.53 -0.15
C LYS A 196 21.53 15.49 0.95
N GLN A 197 21.67 14.21 0.59
CA GLN A 197 21.78 13.09 1.56
C GLN A 197 20.63 13.04 2.57
N GLY A 198 19.41 13.33 2.11
CA GLY A 198 18.19 13.33 2.94
C GLY A 198 17.89 14.68 3.63
N HIS A 199 18.72 15.71 3.47
CA HIS A 199 18.58 17.03 4.09
C HIS A 199 18.05 18.09 3.11
N TYR A 200 17.10 17.72 2.25
CA TYR A 200 16.41 18.66 1.36
C TYR A 200 15.46 19.59 2.15
N ASP A 201 15.05 20.65 1.51
CA ASP A 201 14.07 21.63 1.96
C ASP A 201 13.12 22.00 0.80
N ASP A 202 12.22 22.96 1.01
CA ASP A 202 11.25 23.36 -0.03
C ASP A 202 11.92 24.03 -1.24
N GLU A 203 13.07 24.71 -1.06
CA GLU A 203 13.81 25.34 -2.15
C GLU A 203 14.65 24.32 -2.94
N HIS A 204 15.10 23.26 -2.26
CA HIS A 204 15.98 22.24 -2.80
C HIS A 204 15.32 20.86 -2.70
N TYR A 205 14.13 20.72 -3.24
CA TYR A 205 13.42 19.43 -3.28
C TYR A 205 13.91 18.60 -4.48
N PRO A 206 14.16 17.28 -4.35
CA PRO A 206 14.67 16.41 -5.42
C PRO A 206 13.59 16.07 -6.47
N GLU A 207 13.15 17.09 -7.22
CA GLU A 207 12.03 16.97 -8.18
C GLU A 207 12.36 16.02 -9.34
N ALA A 208 13.57 16.10 -9.87
CA ALA A 208 13.98 15.27 -11.00
C ALA A 208 14.04 13.80 -10.61
N GLY A 209 14.65 13.49 -9.45
CA GLY A 209 14.70 12.14 -8.93
C GLY A 209 13.34 11.56 -8.62
N MET A 210 12.47 12.32 -7.94
CA MET A 210 11.10 11.91 -7.63
C MET A 210 10.25 11.74 -8.90
N SER A 211 10.45 12.59 -9.90
CA SER A 211 9.79 12.47 -11.20
C SER A 211 10.16 11.17 -11.92
N ILE A 212 11.45 10.84 -11.99
CA ILE A 212 11.92 9.59 -12.60
C ILE A 212 11.40 8.38 -11.82
N ALA A 213 11.51 8.40 -10.50
CA ALA A 213 11.01 7.33 -9.63
C ALA A 213 9.50 7.07 -9.87
N ARG A 214 8.69 8.14 -9.95
CA ARG A 214 7.25 8.02 -10.22
C ARG A 214 6.96 7.48 -11.62
N LYS A 215 7.67 7.95 -12.66
CA LYS A 215 7.52 7.45 -14.04
C LYS A 215 7.82 5.95 -14.12
N LEU A 216 8.90 5.49 -13.50
CA LEU A 216 9.23 4.06 -13.43
C LEU A 216 8.12 3.27 -12.73
N GLY A 217 7.58 3.78 -11.62
CA GLY A 217 6.43 3.16 -10.95
C GLY A 217 5.22 3.04 -11.87
N VAL A 218 4.81 4.13 -12.51
CA VAL A 218 3.64 4.14 -13.42
C VAL A 218 3.81 3.14 -14.57
N ILE A 219 5.04 2.99 -15.10
CA ILE A 219 5.32 2.00 -16.16
C ILE A 219 5.09 0.57 -15.65
N THR A 220 5.52 0.25 -14.44
CA THR A 220 5.39 -1.10 -13.88
C THR A 220 4.02 -1.43 -13.32
N TYR A 221 3.18 -0.40 -13.07
CA TYR A 221 1.81 -0.59 -12.59
C TYR A 221 0.82 -0.92 -13.72
N ARG A 222 1.23 -0.82 -14.99
CA ARG A 222 0.39 -1.05 -16.17
C ARG A 222 0.95 -2.18 -17.02
N SER A 223 0.06 -2.84 -17.77
CA SER A 223 0.48 -3.86 -18.72
C SER A 223 0.90 -3.26 -20.07
N ALA A 224 1.71 -3.99 -20.83
CA ALA A 224 2.03 -3.60 -22.21
C ALA A 224 0.78 -3.51 -23.09
N MET A 225 -0.24 -4.34 -22.84
CA MET A 225 -1.51 -4.32 -23.58
C MET A 225 -2.28 -3.01 -23.33
N GLU A 226 -2.34 -2.57 -22.08
CA GLU A 226 -2.98 -1.29 -21.73
C GLU A 226 -2.26 -0.11 -22.39
N TRP A 227 -0.92 -0.10 -22.36
CA TRP A 227 -0.13 0.93 -23.03
C TRP A 227 -0.41 1.00 -24.53
N VAL A 228 -0.46 -0.13 -25.22
CA VAL A 228 -0.77 -0.19 -26.66
C VAL A 228 -2.20 0.25 -26.93
N GLY A 229 -3.16 -0.27 -26.16
CA GLY A 229 -4.57 0.08 -26.34
C GLY A 229 -4.89 1.55 -26.10
N ARG A 230 -4.19 2.16 -25.15
CA ARG A 230 -4.45 3.56 -24.76
C ARG A 230 -3.71 4.59 -25.57
N PHE A 231 -2.47 4.34 -25.92
CA PHE A 231 -1.59 5.35 -26.54
C PHE A 231 -1.16 4.98 -27.96
N ALA A 232 -1.11 3.70 -28.30
CA ALA A 232 -0.53 3.23 -29.57
C ALA A 232 0.83 3.96 -29.85
N ARG A 233 0.93 4.60 -31.02
CA ARG A 233 2.07 5.47 -31.38
C ARG A 233 1.62 6.90 -31.64
N ILE A 234 0.64 7.39 -30.89
CA ILE A 234 0.04 8.70 -31.08
C ILE A 234 1.06 9.78 -30.65
N ARG A 235 1.34 10.68 -31.57
CA ARG A 235 2.17 11.86 -31.32
C ARG A 235 1.30 13.01 -30.78
N LEU A 236 1.93 13.92 -30.07
CA LEU A 236 1.35 15.20 -29.73
C LEU A 236 1.10 16.04 -30.99
N ASP A 237 0.11 16.92 -30.95
CA ASP A 237 -0.12 17.88 -32.00
C ASP A 237 1.12 18.81 -32.19
N SER A 238 1.33 19.29 -33.41
CA SER A 238 2.51 20.10 -33.72
C SER A 238 2.66 21.34 -32.85
N GLU A 239 1.53 21.92 -32.41
CA GLU A 239 1.49 23.10 -31.52
C GLU A 239 1.94 22.78 -30.07
N GLN A 240 1.91 21.50 -29.68
CA GLN A 240 2.30 21.03 -28.35
C GLN A 240 3.75 20.54 -28.29
N ARG A 241 4.41 20.46 -29.43
CA ARG A 241 5.80 19.98 -29.52
C ARG A 241 6.79 21.14 -29.42
N GLU A 242 7.82 20.94 -28.64
CA GLU A 242 8.96 21.83 -28.57
C GLU A 242 9.93 21.54 -29.73
N GLU A 243 10.76 22.52 -30.11
CA GLU A 243 11.74 22.36 -31.20
C GLU A 243 12.97 21.51 -30.78
N ASP A 244 13.14 21.22 -29.48
CA ASP A 244 14.21 20.34 -28.98
C ASP A 244 14.00 18.90 -29.48
N PRO A 245 15.00 18.26 -30.11
CA PRO A 245 14.89 16.90 -30.63
C PRO A 245 14.66 15.84 -29.54
N PHE A 246 14.90 16.15 -28.27
CA PHE A 246 14.70 15.28 -27.13
C PHE A 246 13.47 15.65 -26.28
N ALA A 247 12.69 16.65 -26.72
CA ALA A 247 11.45 17.02 -26.05
C ALA A 247 10.39 15.93 -26.15
N VAL A 248 9.33 16.08 -25.35
CA VAL A 248 8.18 15.18 -25.35
C VAL A 248 7.49 15.20 -26.71
N GLU A 249 7.42 14.06 -27.37
CA GLU A 249 6.82 13.92 -28.70
C GLU A 249 5.57 13.03 -28.71
N PHE A 250 5.52 12.00 -27.86
CA PHE A 250 4.43 11.04 -27.82
C PHE A 250 3.48 11.30 -26.66
N GLN A 251 2.19 10.96 -26.85
CA GLN A 251 1.18 11.11 -25.79
C GLN A 251 1.52 10.33 -24.51
N VAL A 252 2.16 9.16 -24.65
CA VAL A 252 2.59 8.37 -23.50
C VAL A 252 3.63 9.09 -22.64
N GLU A 253 4.55 9.85 -23.24
CA GLU A 253 5.54 10.64 -22.51
C GLU A 253 4.87 11.78 -21.75
N SER A 254 3.92 12.48 -22.38
CA SER A 254 3.11 13.53 -21.76
C SER A 254 2.30 12.97 -20.58
N TYR A 255 1.71 11.79 -20.72
CA TYR A 255 1.00 11.09 -19.64
C TYR A 255 1.90 10.79 -18.44
N LEU A 256 3.10 10.23 -18.68
CA LEU A 256 4.08 9.98 -17.62
C LEU A 256 4.52 11.27 -16.91
N ALA A 257 4.78 12.33 -17.69
CA ALA A 257 5.12 13.65 -17.14
C ALA A 257 3.98 14.22 -16.29
N GLY A 258 2.73 14.07 -16.72
CA GLY A 258 1.56 14.48 -15.97
C GLY A 258 1.41 13.75 -14.63
N HIS A 259 1.64 12.43 -14.61
CA HIS A 259 1.63 11.64 -13.37
C HIS A 259 2.76 12.05 -12.42
N ALA A 260 3.95 12.28 -12.95
CA ALA A 260 5.08 12.74 -12.15
C ALA A 260 4.82 14.10 -11.51
N ARG A 261 4.33 15.09 -12.27
CA ARG A 261 3.99 16.44 -11.74
C ARG A 261 2.99 16.40 -10.58
N ARG A 262 1.98 15.53 -10.63
CA ARG A 262 1.00 15.38 -9.54
C ARG A 262 1.58 14.70 -8.29
N PHE A 263 2.58 13.85 -8.48
CA PHE A 263 3.18 13.10 -7.39
C PHE A 263 4.31 13.86 -6.68
N VAL A 264 5.15 14.56 -7.43
CA VAL A 264 6.22 15.43 -6.92
C VAL A 264 5.62 16.42 -5.92
N ARG A 265 6.26 16.58 -4.77
CA ARG A 265 5.82 17.38 -3.60
C ARG A 265 4.53 16.89 -2.91
N SER A 266 3.81 15.91 -3.49
CA SER A 266 2.67 15.28 -2.79
C SER A 266 3.10 14.11 -1.90
N PHE A 267 4.31 13.59 -2.09
CA PHE A 267 4.87 12.50 -1.30
C PHE A 267 6.34 12.79 -0.97
N ASP A 268 6.72 12.56 0.29
CA ASP A 268 8.05 12.87 0.79
C ASP A 268 9.11 11.89 0.25
N PRO A 269 10.28 12.39 -0.23
CA PRO A 269 11.35 11.56 -0.77
C PRO A 269 11.92 10.53 0.21
N ASN A 270 12.18 10.91 1.46
CA ASN A 270 12.73 9.98 2.45
C ASN A 270 11.69 8.92 2.83
N CYS A 271 10.42 9.29 3.01
CA CYS A 271 9.34 8.33 3.23
C CYS A 271 9.23 7.33 2.06
N TYR A 272 9.39 7.80 0.81
CA TYR A 272 9.44 6.92 -0.36
C TYR A 272 10.59 5.92 -0.28
N LEU A 273 11.80 6.38 0.09
CA LEU A 273 12.99 5.53 0.21
C LEU A 273 12.79 4.45 1.28
N TYR A 274 12.28 4.81 2.46
CA TYR A 274 12.06 3.88 3.58
C TYR A 274 11.00 2.82 3.23
N LEU A 275 9.83 3.23 2.75
CA LEU A 275 8.76 2.29 2.38
C LEU A 275 9.15 1.39 1.20
N SER A 276 9.84 1.95 0.21
CA SER A 276 10.39 1.17 -0.90
C SER A 276 11.40 0.12 -0.42
N ARG A 277 12.26 0.48 0.54
CA ARG A 277 13.24 -0.45 1.13
C ARG A 277 12.56 -1.50 2.01
N ALA A 278 11.58 -1.12 2.83
CA ALA A 278 10.80 -2.03 3.65
C ALA A 278 10.11 -3.11 2.79
N SER A 279 9.58 -2.71 1.61
CA SER A 279 8.98 -3.64 0.66
C SER A 279 10.01 -4.64 0.10
N ASP A 280 11.26 -4.20 -0.18
CA ASP A 280 12.31 -5.09 -0.68
C ASP A 280 12.81 -6.08 0.39
N TRP A 281 12.81 -5.67 1.64
CA TRP A 281 13.24 -6.52 2.76
C TRP A 281 12.20 -7.56 3.18
N PHE A 282 10.95 -7.35 2.78
CA PHE A 282 9.91 -8.28 3.19
C PHE A 282 10.10 -9.66 2.58
N ASP A 283 10.25 -10.63 3.45
CA ASP A 283 10.28 -12.06 3.12
C ASP A 283 9.55 -12.84 4.24
N ILE A 284 8.33 -13.31 3.95
CA ILE A 284 7.56 -14.07 4.93
C ILE A 284 8.30 -15.35 5.37
N ALA A 285 9.23 -15.87 4.56
CA ALA A 285 10.04 -17.06 4.89
C ALA A 285 10.83 -16.90 6.18
N GLU A 286 11.16 -15.66 6.60
CA GLU A 286 11.79 -15.40 7.90
C GLU A 286 10.96 -15.94 9.08
N HIS A 287 9.62 -15.94 8.93
CA HIS A 287 8.68 -16.47 9.91
C HIS A 287 8.45 -17.99 9.78
N GLY A 288 9.03 -18.63 8.76
CA GLY A 288 8.88 -20.06 8.45
C GLY A 288 10.21 -20.84 8.44
N GLY A 289 11.25 -20.37 9.12
CA GLY A 289 12.56 -21.00 9.14
C GLY A 289 13.23 -21.03 7.76
N GLY A 290 13.05 -19.97 6.97
CA GLY A 290 13.58 -19.81 5.62
C GLY A 290 12.71 -20.43 4.51
N LYS A 291 11.46 -20.80 4.81
CA LYS A 291 10.53 -21.39 3.83
C LYS A 291 9.21 -20.63 3.80
N VAL A 292 8.84 -20.10 2.64
CA VAL A 292 7.56 -19.37 2.40
C VAL A 292 6.36 -20.23 2.80
N ASP A 293 6.30 -21.47 2.32
CA ASP A 293 5.17 -22.36 2.59
C ASP A 293 5.01 -22.69 4.08
N ALA A 294 6.13 -22.79 4.82
CA ALA A 294 6.08 -23.01 6.27
C ALA A 294 5.58 -21.77 7.02
N ALA A 295 5.89 -20.58 6.53
CA ALA A 295 5.40 -19.34 7.11
C ALA A 295 3.89 -19.15 6.83
N LEU A 296 3.46 -19.36 5.58
CA LEU A 296 2.05 -19.24 5.19
C LEU A 296 1.16 -20.21 5.97
N LYS A 297 1.64 -21.43 6.26
CA LYS A 297 0.93 -22.41 7.11
C LYS A 297 0.72 -21.98 8.56
N ARG A 298 1.41 -20.94 9.03
CA ARG A 298 1.20 -20.37 10.38
C ARG A 298 0.09 -19.35 10.45
N ILE A 299 -0.41 -18.91 9.30
CA ILE A 299 -1.52 -17.96 9.22
C ILE A 299 -2.81 -18.68 9.62
N ASP A 300 -3.46 -18.15 10.65
CA ASP A 300 -4.70 -18.70 11.21
C ASP A 300 -5.87 -17.78 10.82
N VAL A 301 -6.50 -18.09 9.68
CA VAL A 301 -7.73 -17.48 9.19
C VAL A 301 -8.72 -18.56 8.77
N GLU A 302 -10.01 -18.30 8.91
CA GLU A 302 -11.05 -19.27 8.52
C GLU A 302 -11.22 -19.28 6.99
N ARG A 303 -11.27 -18.08 6.38
CA ARG A 303 -11.47 -17.93 4.92
C ARG A 303 -10.50 -16.91 4.37
N ALA A 304 -10.15 -17.08 3.10
CA ALA A 304 -9.39 -16.08 2.36
C ALA A 304 -9.90 -15.92 0.93
N LEU A 305 -9.93 -14.67 0.45
CA LEU A 305 -10.07 -14.31 -0.94
C LEU A 305 -8.72 -13.81 -1.44
N VAL A 306 -8.15 -14.49 -2.42
CA VAL A 306 -6.88 -14.08 -3.05
C VAL A 306 -7.16 -13.69 -4.50
N ILE A 307 -6.91 -12.42 -4.83
CA ILE A 307 -7.13 -11.87 -6.17
C ILE A 307 -5.80 -11.50 -6.80
N GLY A 308 -5.51 -12.08 -7.96
CA GLY A 308 -4.37 -11.74 -8.80
C GLY A 308 -4.80 -11.27 -10.17
N VAL A 309 -3.90 -10.62 -10.91
CA VAL A 309 -4.11 -10.13 -12.26
C VAL A 309 -3.10 -10.77 -13.20
N GLU A 310 -3.56 -11.38 -14.29
CA GLU A 310 -2.70 -12.12 -15.24
C GLU A 310 -1.62 -11.23 -15.88
N THR A 311 -1.93 -9.95 -16.06
CA THR A 311 -1.04 -8.97 -16.68
C THR A 311 -0.17 -8.18 -15.69
N ASP A 312 -0.24 -8.50 -14.39
CA ASP A 312 0.59 -7.87 -13.36
C ASP A 312 2.05 -8.35 -13.46
N ILE A 313 2.93 -7.45 -13.88
CA ILE A 313 4.37 -7.74 -13.99
C ILE A 313 5.13 -7.42 -12.71
N LEU A 314 4.54 -6.62 -11.80
CA LEU A 314 5.19 -6.23 -10.55
C LEU A 314 5.03 -7.32 -9.47
N PHE A 315 3.83 -7.88 -9.37
CA PHE A 315 3.49 -9.02 -8.51
C PHE A 315 2.83 -10.11 -9.35
N PRO A 316 3.61 -10.94 -10.06
CA PRO A 316 3.10 -11.96 -10.97
C PRO A 316 2.08 -12.90 -10.33
N LEU A 317 1.14 -13.38 -11.14
CA LEU A 317 0.03 -14.23 -10.68
C LEU A 317 0.50 -15.43 -9.85
N THR A 318 1.66 -15.99 -10.18
CA THR A 318 2.27 -17.12 -9.43
C THR A 318 2.54 -16.83 -7.95
N GLN A 319 2.74 -15.56 -7.57
CA GLN A 319 2.88 -15.18 -6.17
C GLN A 319 1.52 -15.20 -5.44
N GLN A 320 0.44 -14.87 -6.14
CA GLN A 320 -0.93 -14.97 -5.62
C GLN A 320 -1.34 -16.44 -5.47
N GLU A 321 -0.97 -17.29 -6.44
CA GLU A 321 -1.17 -18.73 -6.38
C GLU A 321 -0.44 -19.33 -5.16
N GLN A 322 0.82 -18.94 -4.93
CA GLN A 322 1.60 -19.38 -3.78
C GLN A 322 0.93 -18.98 -2.45
N ILE A 323 0.40 -17.74 -2.34
CA ILE A 323 -0.35 -17.31 -1.15
C ILE A 323 -1.60 -18.18 -0.97
N ALA A 324 -2.39 -18.37 -2.03
CA ALA A 324 -3.62 -19.17 -1.97
C ALA A 324 -3.35 -20.61 -1.55
N ASP A 325 -2.32 -21.23 -2.11
CA ASP A 325 -1.95 -22.62 -1.79
C ASP A 325 -1.42 -22.75 -0.35
N GLY A 326 -0.63 -21.77 0.10
CA GLY A 326 -0.14 -21.72 1.47
C GLY A 326 -1.26 -21.59 2.49
N LEU A 327 -2.26 -20.72 2.24
CA LEU A 327 -3.42 -20.56 3.10
C LEU A 327 -4.35 -21.78 3.09
N ARG A 328 -4.55 -22.44 1.94
CA ARG A 328 -5.24 -23.74 1.88
C ARG A 328 -4.54 -24.81 2.71
N ALA A 329 -3.21 -24.85 2.62
CA ALA A 329 -2.38 -25.77 3.41
C ALA A 329 -2.37 -25.46 4.91
N ALA A 330 -2.74 -24.22 5.30
CA ALA A 330 -2.99 -23.83 6.69
C ALA A 330 -4.39 -24.25 7.18
N GLY A 331 -5.30 -24.66 6.30
CA GLY A 331 -6.65 -25.09 6.63
C GLY A 331 -7.74 -24.07 6.33
N ALA A 332 -7.40 -22.90 5.75
CA ALA A 332 -8.37 -21.90 5.36
C ALA A 332 -9.20 -22.34 4.14
N GLU A 333 -10.48 -21.94 4.10
CA GLU A 333 -11.30 -21.98 2.87
C GLU A 333 -10.85 -20.84 1.96
N VAL A 334 -10.25 -21.16 0.80
CA VAL A 334 -9.64 -20.15 -0.07
C VAL A 334 -10.35 -20.07 -1.42
N GLU A 335 -10.93 -18.90 -1.70
CA GLU A 335 -11.34 -18.51 -3.05
C GLU A 335 -10.15 -17.82 -3.74
N PHE A 336 -9.70 -18.36 -4.87
CA PHE A 336 -8.66 -17.77 -5.70
C PHE A 336 -9.27 -17.23 -7.00
N VAL A 337 -9.02 -15.96 -7.32
CA VAL A 337 -9.54 -15.26 -8.48
C VAL A 337 -8.38 -14.71 -9.31
N ALA A 338 -8.15 -15.29 -10.49
CA ALA A 338 -7.28 -14.75 -11.51
C ALA A 338 -8.10 -13.87 -12.46
N LEU A 339 -7.77 -12.59 -12.54
CA LEU A 339 -8.46 -11.63 -13.41
C LEU A 339 -7.64 -11.38 -14.67
N ASP A 340 -8.28 -11.49 -15.82
CA ASP A 340 -7.72 -11.20 -17.15
C ASP A 340 -7.73 -9.68 -17.49
N SER A 341 -7.66 -8.83 -16.46
CA SER A 341 -7.67 -7.39 -16.64
C SER A 341 -6.42 -6.93 -17.39
N PRO A 342 -6.56 -6.06 -18.41
CA PRO A 342 -5.40 -5.50 -19.11
C PRO A 342 -4.68 -4.42 -18.28
N GLN A 343 -5.22 -4.01 -17.12
CA GLN A 343 -4.75 -2.85 -16.35
C GLN A 343 -3.46 -3.09 -15.55
N GLY A 344 -2.96 -4.36 -15.51
CA GLY A 344 -1.77 -4.69 -14.75
C GLY A 344 -1.97 -4.58 -13.25
N HIS A 345 -0.93 -4.14 -12.54
CA HIS A 345 -0.94 -4.02 -11.08
C HIS A 345 -2.03 -3.07 -10.54
N ASP A 346 -2.26 -1.94 -11.23
CA ASP A 346 -3.27 -0.95 -10.80
C ASP A 346 -4.72 -1.40 -11.05
N ALA A 347 -4.97 -2.62 -11.52
CA ALA A 347 -6.32 -3.11 -11.84
C ALA A 347 -7.29 -2.93 -10.67
N PHE A 348 -6.87 -3.16 -9.42
CA PHE A 348 -7.72 -2.99 -8.24
C PHE A 348 -8.16 -1.52 -7.98
N LEU A 349 -7.52 -0.54 -8.64
CA LEU A 349 -7.89 0.89 -8.60
C LEU A 349 -8.70 1.33 -9.82
N VAL A 350 -8.71 0.54 -10.90
CA VAL A 350 -9.25 0.94 -12.20
C VAL A 350 -10.39 0.02 -12.64
N ASP A 351 -10.22 -1.29 -12.48
CA ASP A 351 -11.22 -2.31 -12.86
C ASP A 351 -12.14 -2.65 -11.66
N ILE A 352 -12.68 -1.59 -11.06
CA ILE A 352 -13.46 -1.64 -9.82
C ILE A 352 -14.60 -2.65 -9.87
N ALA A 353 -15.28 -2.79 -11.00
CA ALA A 353 -16.44 -3.66 -11.12
C ALA A 353 -16.09 -5.15 -10.87
N ARG A 354 -14.96 -5.62 -11.41
CA ARG A 354 -14.54 -7.02 -11.25
C ARG A 354 -14.06 -7.31 -9.83
N PHE A 355 -13.23 -6.43 -9.27
CA PHE A 355 -12.76 -6.53 -7.88
C PHE A 355 -13.93 -6.40 -6.90
N GLY A 356 -14.80 -5.42 -7.11
CA GLY A 356 -15.96 -5.17 -6.27
C GLY A 356 -16.91 -6.35 -6.22
N ALA A 357 -17.19 -7.00 -7.37
CA ALA A 357 -18.03 -8.19 -7.42
C ALA A 357 -17.44 -9.35 -6.60
N ALA A 358 -16.14 -9.61 -6.69
CA ALA A 358 -15.48 -10.67 -5.93
C ALA A 358 -15.50 -10.37 -4.43
N ILE A 359 -15.16 -9.14 -4.03
CA ILE A 359 -15.12 -8.69 -2.63
C ILE A 359 -16.53 -8.73 -2.01
N ALA A 360 -17.54 -8.17 -2.72
CA ALA A 360 -18.92 -8.16 -2.24
C ALA A 360 -19.47 -9.59 -2.04
N ARG A 361 -19.22 -10.48 -2.98
CA ARG A 361 -19.62 -11.90 -2.87
C ARG A 361 -18.96 -12.56 -1.66
N PHE A 362 -17.65 -12.40 -1.49
CA PHE A 362 -16.90 -12.97 -0.38
C PHE A 362 -17.38 -12.46 0.99
N LEU A 363 -17.56 -11.15 1.14
CA LEU A 363 -18.05 -10.53 2.38
C LEU A 363 -19.55 -10.79 2.61
N GLY A 364 -20.33 -10.96 1.53
CA GLY A 364 -21.76 -11.21 1.56
C GLY A 364 -22.16 -12.66 1.87
N SER A 365 -21.25 -13.62 1.71
CA SER A 365 -21.50 -15.05 1.95
C SER A 365 -21.54 -15.45 3.44
N ARG A 366 -21.68 -14.47 4.34
CA ARG A 366 -21.91 -14.64 5.79
C ARG A 366 -23.21 -14.04 6.27
#